data_796a7c14d599fec41d23e0abc6c514cb
#
_entry.id   796a7c14d599fec41d23e0abc6c514cb
#
_cell.length_a   1.000
_cell.length_b   1.000
_cell.length_c   1.000
_cell.angle_alpha   90.00
_cell.angle_beta   90.00
_cell.angle_gamma   90.00
#
_symmetry.space_group_name_H-M   'P 1'
#
loop_
_entity.id
_entity.type
_entity.pdbx_description
1 polymer ?
#
loop_
_entity_poly.entity_id
_entity_poly.type
_entity_poly.pdbx_seq_one_letter_code
_entity_poly.pdbx_strand_id
1 'polypeptide(L)'
;RLSLIFKISLQLVLKSLKIQNFALITSLEIDFHEGMTSVTGETGAGKSILLEGLSLALGKRADLSVINDHNKKCIVEAEFQIFDYHLKPFFDRQNLDYDELTTLRREVTPSGKSRAFVNDTPVTLNVLEQLSSHLIDIHSQMENAAVFQKEFQYLVIDSFANQQDNVTAFEHTF
;
A
#
# COMPACT_ATOMS: atom_id res chain seq x y z
N ARG A 1 10.76 -14.89 -36.51
CA ARG A 1 10.67 -13.61 -35.71
C ARG A 1 9.45 -13.72 -34.83
N LEU A 2 9.60 -14.31 -33.63
CA LEU A 2 8.60 -14.20 -32.57
C LEU A 2 8.86 -12.86 -31.88
N SER A 3 7.98 -11.90 -32.05
CA SER A 3 7.91 -10.69 -31.25
C SER A 3 7.02 -11.00 -30.06
N LEU A 4 7.60 -11.44 -28.94
CA LEU A 4 6.91 -11.45 -27.66
C LEU A 4 6.86 -10.01 -27.17
N ILE A 5 5.74 -9.35 -27.43
CA ILE A 5 5.43 -8.07 -26.77
C ILE A 5 4.87 -8.42 -25.39
N PHE A 6 5.73 -8.44 -24.39
CA PHE A 6 5.30 -8.37 -23.00
C PHE A 6 4.69 -6.98 -22.77
N LYS A 7 3.39 -6.90 -22.87
CA LYS A 7 2.65 -5.74 -22.37
C LYS A 7 2.57 -5.88 -20.86
N ILE A 8 3.65 -5.49 -20.15
CA ILE A 8 3.56 -5.19 -18.73
C ILE A 8 2.68 -3.96 -18.67
N SER A 9 1.40 -4.16 -18.41
CA SER A 9 0.50 -3.07 -18.06
C SER A 9 0.91 -2.62 -16.66
N LEU A 10 1.85 -1.69 -16.57
CA LEU A 10 2.08 -0.93 -15.34
C LEU A 10 0.88 -0.01 -15.16
N GLN A 11 -0.25 -0.58 -14.76
CA GLN A 11 -1.34 0.26 -14.29
C GLN A 11 -0.94 0.83 -12.95
N LEU A 12 -1.00 2.14 -12.85
CA LEU A 12 -0.75 2.83 -11.59
C LEU A 12 -1.80 2.41 -10.57
N VAL A 13 -1.37 1.67 -9.58
CA VAL A 13 -2.23 1.12 -8.52
C VAL A 13 -2.71 2.22 -7.60
N LEU A 14 -1.78 3.07 -7.11
CA LEU A 14 -2.11 4.20 -6.23
C LEU A 14 -2.66 5.36 -7.08
N LYS A 15 -3.91 5.73 -6.86
CA LYS A 15 -4.60 6.81 -7.58
C LYS A 15 -4.54 8.13 -6.86
N SER A 16 -4.78 8.13 -5.54
CA SER A 16 -4.73 9.36 -4.75
C SER A 16 -4.22 9.09 -3.34
N LEU A 17 -3.68 10.14 -2.73
CA LEU A 17 -3.27 10.17 -1.32
C LEU A 17 -3.79 11.45 -0.69
N LYS A 18 -4.62 11.32 0.35
CA LYS A 18 -5.13 12.43 1.15
C LYS A 18 -4.57 12.33 2.56
N ILE A 19 -4.00 13.41 3.05
CA ILE A 19 -3.42 13.51 4.38
C ILE A 19 -4.02 14.71 5.09
N GLN A 20 -4.53 14.50 6.29
CA GLN A 20 -5.08 15.55 7.14
C GLN A 20 -4.49 15.46 8.55
N ASN A 21 -4.02 16.58 9.05
CA ASN A 21 -3.52 16.74 10.42
C ASN A 21 -2.41 15.72 10.79
N PHE A 22 -1.44 15.55 9.90
CA PHE A 22 -0.33 14.60 10.05
C PHE A 22 1.01 15.34 10.07
N ALA A 23 1.77 15.21 11.14
CA ALA A 23 3.08 15.85 11.34
C ALA A 23 3.02 17.35 11.01
N LEU A 24 3.70 17.81 9.98
CA LEU A 24 3.68 19.21 9.53
C LEU A 24 2.59 19.51 8.51
N ILE A 25 1.82 18.50 8.09
CA ILE A 25 0.78 18.64 7.06
C ILE A 25 -0.57 18.90 7.73
N THR A 26 -1.12 20.09 7.48
CA THR A 26 -2.50 20.42 7.90
C THR A 26 -3.50 19.71 7.00
N SER A 27 -3.31 19.82 5.68
CA SER A 27 -4.12 19.14 4.67
C SER A 27 -3.31 19.05 3.38
N LEU A 28 -3.35 17.88 2.73
CA LEU A 28 -2.70 17.63 1.46
C LEU A 28 -3.53 16.62 0.68
N GLU A 29 -3.68 16.83 -0.61
CA GLU A 29 -4.29 15.90 -1.55
C GLU A 29 -3.38 15.81 -2.78
N ILE A 30 -3.05 14.59 -3.20
CA ILE A 30 -2.19 14.31 -4.36
C ILE A 30 -2.89 13.27 -5.21
N ASP A 31 -3.05 13.57 -6.50
CA ASP A 31 -3.46 12.61 -7.52
C ASP A 31 -2.22 12.08 -8.24
N PHE A 32 -2.18 10.78 -8.45
CA PHE A 32 -1.11 10.11 -9.18
C PHE A 32 -1.61 9.73 -10.57
N HIS A 33 -0.74 9.93 -11.56
CA HIS A 33 -1.01 9.59 -12.95
C HIS A 33 -0.11 8.44 -13.41
N GLU A 34 -0.48 7.80 -14.52
CA GLU A 34 0.32 6.72 -15.10
C GLU A 34 1.76 7.16 -15.40
N GLY A 35 2.69 6.25 -15.19
CA GLY A 35 4.11 6.47 -15.38
C GLY A 35 4.85 6.72 -14.08
N MET A 36 5.90 7.50 -14.14
CA MET A 36 6.79 7.79 -13.01
C MET A 36 6.44 9.14 -12.39
N THR A 37 6.12 9.16 -11.12
CA THR A 37 5.95 10.39 -10.34
C THR A 37 7.22 10.70 -9.54
N SER A 38 7.78 11.90 -9.71
CA SER A 38 8.93 12.37 -8.95
C SER A 38 8.49 13.43 -7.93
N VAL A 39 8.81 13.19 -6.65
CA VAL A 39 8.57 14.14 -5.57
C VAL A 39 9.88 14.81 -5.22
N THR A 40 9.98 16.09 -5.53
CA THR A 40 11.17 16.91 -5.26
C THR A 40 10.89 17.93 -4.15
N GLY A 41 11.91 18.33 -3.42
CA GLY A 41 11.81 19.33 -2.36
C GLY A 41 13.13 19.47 -1.63
N GLU A 42 13.30 20.59 -0.90
CA GLU A 42 14.48 20.80 -0.06
C GLU A 42 14.66 19.69 0.97
N THR A 43 15.90 19.45 1.36
CA THR A 43 16.25 18.35 2.27
C THR A 43 15.58 18.51 3.63
N GLY A 44 14.96 17.42 4.07
CA GLY A 44 14.63 17.20 5.47
C GLY A 44 13.23 16.67 5.72
N ALA A 45 12.18 17.43 5.60
CA ALA A 45 10.91 17.04 6.21
C ALA A 45 9.84 16.52 5.22
N GLY A 46 9.64 17.18 4.07
CA GLY A 46 8.43 16.95 3.26
C GLY A 46 8.31 15.56 2.62
N LYS A 47 9.38 15.04 2.02
CA LYS A 47 9.37 13.73 1.33
C LYS A 47 9.17 12.56 2.28
N SER A 48 9.87 12.58 3.41
CA SER A 48 9.77 11.53 4.43
C SER A 48 8.39 11.52 5.08
N ILE A 49 7.80 12.69 5.32
CA ILE A 49 6.45 12.82 5.89
C ILE A 49 5.39 12.24 4.95
N LEU A 50 5.52 12.41 3.64
CA LEU A 50 4.63 11.77 2.66
C LEU A 50 4.69 10.25 2.73
N LEU A 51 5.91 9.68 2.73
CA LEU A 51 6.10 8.23 2.85
C LEU A 51 5.61 7.69 4.19
N GLU A 52 5.81 8.42 5.29
CA GLU A 52 5.29 8.06 6.60
C GLU A 52 3.76 8.10 6.63
N GLY A 53 3.14 9.11 6.04
CA GLY A 53 1.69 9.21 5.89
C GLY A 53 1.15 8.04 5.09
N LEU A 54 1.72 7.74 3.92
CA LEU A 54 1.34 6.59 3.11
C LEU A 54 1.52 5.29 3.90
N SER A 55 2.65 5.09 4.57
CA SER A 55 2.90 3.90 5.41
C SER A 55 1.86 3.75 6.53
N LEU A 56 1.37 4.86 7.09
CA LEU A 56 0.30 4.84 8.08
C LEU A 56 -1.01 4.31 7.47
N ALA A 57 -1.39 4.75 6.27
CA ALA A 57 -2.56 4.24 5.55
C ALA A 57 -2.44 2.75 5.23
N LEU A 58 -1.21 2.25 5.00
CA LEU A 58 -0.90 0.86 4.68
C LEU A 58 -0.81 -0.08 5.90
N GLY A 59 -1.01 0.44 7.13
CA GLY A 59 -1.07 -0.40 8.33
C GLY A 59 0.05 -0.19 9.34
N LYS A 60 1.08 0.62 9.04
CA LYS A 60 2.14 0.92 10.01
C LYS A 60 1.56 1.42 11.33
N ARG A 61 2.17 1.03 12.44
CA ARG A 61 1.77 1.51 13.76
C ARG A 61 1.90 3.02 13.85
N ALA A 62 0.86 3.66 14.40
CA ALA A 62 0.85 5.10 14.64
C ALA A 62 1.41 5.41 16.02
N ASP A 63 2.22 6.47 16.11
CA ASP A 63 2.55 7.15 17.34
C ASP A 63 1.70 8.44 17.47
N LEU A 64 1.43 8.90 18.67
CA LEU A 64 0.71 10.17 18.91
C LEU A 64 1.47 11.39 18.37
N SER A 65 2.80 11.29 18.24
CA SER A 65 3.65 12.32 17.64
C SER A 65 3.29 12.64 16.19
N VAL A 66 2.54 11.77 15.51
CA VAL A 66 2.09 12.02 14.12
C VAL A 66 0.98 13.06 14.02
N ILE A 67 0.34 13.45 15.14
CA ILE A 67 -0.77 14.41 15.14
C ILE A 67 -0.22 15.82 15.21
N ASN A 68 -0.58 16.66 14.24
CA ASN A 68 -0.19 18.07 14.19
C ASN A 68 -0.97 18.90 15.24
N ASP A 69 -2.31 18.97 15.09
CA ASP A 69 -3.21 19.66 16.01
C ASP A 69 -3.89 18.63 16.90
N HIS A 70 -3.54 18.62 18.19
CA HIS A 70 -4.09 17.69 19.18
C HIS A 70 -5.58 17.92 19.53
N ASN A 71 -6.26 18.89 18.92
CA ASN A 71 -7.70 19.06 19.01
C ASN A 71 -8.46 18.34 17.89
N LYS A 72 -7.73 17.80 16.90
CA LYS A 72 -8.32 17.17 15.71
C LYS A 72 -7.73 15.79 15.51
N LYS A 73 -8.50 14.89 14.88
CA LYS A 73 -7.98 13.59 14.47
C LYS A 73 -7.06 13.74 13.26
N CYS A 74 -6.05 12.89 13.20
CA CYS A 74 -5.25 12.66 12.00
C CYS A 74 -5.99 11.65 11.10
N ILE A 75 -6.05 11.94 9.81
CA ILE A 75 -6.66 11.05 8.81
C ILE A 75 -5.69 10.93 7.63
N VAL A 76 -5.43 9.69 7.22
CA VAL A 76 -4.71 9.41 5.97
C VAL A 76 -5.53 8.41 5.16
N GLU A 77 -5.78 8.75 3.90
CA GLU A 77 -6.51 7.93 2.94
C GLU A 77 -5.66 7.74 1.68
N ALA A 78 -5.60 6.50 1.20
CA ALA A 78 -4.94 6.14 -0.05
C ALA A 78 -5.91 5.33 -0.90
N GLU A 79 -6.15 5.77 -2.14
CA GLU A 79 -7.02 5.08 -3.10
C GLU A 79 -6.19 4.25 -4.08
N PHE A 80 -6.63 3.01 -4.29
CA PHE A 80 -5.97 2.03 -5.13
C PHE A 80 -6.91 1.47 -6.19
N GLN A 81 -6.46 1.45 -7.45
CA GLN A 81 -7.14 0.71 -8.52
C GLN A 81 -6.69 -0.74 -8.44
N ILE A 82 -7.61 -1.67 -8.10
CA ILE A 82 -7.27 -3.07 -7.83
C ILE A 82 -7.84 -4.09 -8.82
N PHE A 83 -8.45 -3.63 -9.90
CA PHE A 83 -9.13 -4.47 -10.90
C PHE A 83 -8.31 -5.68 -11.37
N ASP A 84 -7.02 -5.49 -11.68
CA ASP A 84 -6.14 -6.51 -12.25
C ASP A 84 -5.43 -7.39 -11.20
N TYR A 85 -5.70 -7.19 -9.90
CA TYR A 85 -4.94 -7.83 -8.81
C TYR A 85 -5.56 -9.14 -8.30
N HIS A 86 -6.70 -9.57 -8.88
CA HIS A 86 -7.41 -10.81 -8.48
C HIS A 86 -7.66 -10.93 -6.96
N LEU A 87 -7.90 -9.78 -6.28
CA LEU A 87 -8.06 -9.72 -4.83
C LEU A 87 -9.46 -10.08 -4.32
N LYS A 88 -10.41 -10.35 -5.20
CA LYS A 88 -11.77 -10.72 -4.80
C LYS A 88 -11.82 -11.86 -3.78
N PRO A 89 -11.03 -12.97 -3.90
CA PRO A 89 -11.02 -14.01 -2.87
C PRO A 89 -10.49 -13.54 -1.51
N PHE A 90 -9.61 -12.54 -1.48
CA PHE A 90 -9.18 -11.93 -0.22
C PHE A 90 -10.31 -11.15 0.44
N PHE A 91 -11.03 -10.32 -0.32
CA PHE A 91 -12.17 -9.55 0.17
C PHE A 91 -13.28 -10.46 0.70
N ASP A 92 -13.63 -11.52 -0.04
CA ASP A 92 -14.64 -12.52 0.36
C ASP A 92 -14.23 -13.20 1.69
N ARG A 93 -12.97 -13.61 1.86
CA ARG A 93 -12.48 -14.24 3.11
C ARG A 93 -12.53 -13.31 4.31
N GLN A 94 -12.34 -12.00 4.08
CA GLN A 94 -12.34 -10.98 5.13
C GLN A 94 -13.73 -10.36 5.36
N ASN A 95 -14.78 -10.81 4.64
CA ASN A 95 -16.12 -10.23 4.64
C ASN A 95 -16.10 -8.71 4.34
N LEU A 96 -15.34 -8.32 3.31
CA LEU A 96 -15.22 -6.95 2.84
C LEU A 96 -15.93 -6.78 1.50
N ASP A 97 -16.55 -5.63 1.27
CA ASP A 97 -17.08 -5.27 -0.03
C ASP A 97 -15.94 -4.99 -1.01
N TYR A 98 -15.97 -5.66 -2.17
CA TYR A 98 -14.98 -5.50 -3.22
C TYR A 98 -15.38 -4.36 -4.14
N ASP A 99 -14.55 -3.32 -4.19
CA ASP A 99 -14.63 -2.24 -5.15
C ASP A 99 -13.33 -2.16 -5.95
N GLU A 100 -13.44 -1.95 -7.26
CA GLU A 100 -12.28 -1.80 -8.15
C GLU A 100 -11.41 -0.60 -7.75
N LEU A 101 -12.03 0.46 -7.25
CA LEU A 101 -11.37 1.60 -6.61
C LEU A 101 -11.51 1.46 -5.09
N THR A 102 -10.48 0.93 -4.46
CA THR A 102 -10.48 0.62 -3.03
C THR A 102 -9.72 1.67 -2.23
N THR A 103 -10.33 2.16 -1.16
CA THR A 103 -9.74 3.14 -0.23
C THR A 103 -9.22 2.44 1.01
N LEU A 104 -7.95 2.65 1.34
CA LEU A 104 -7.35 2.32 2.62
C LEU A 104 -7.29 3.58 3.48
N ARG A 105 -7.92 3.57 4.65
CA ARG A 105 -7.99 4.75 5.54
C ARG A 105 -7.53 4.43 6.95
N ARG A 106 -6.74 5.36 7.49
CA ARG A 106 -6.31 5.37 8.89
C ARG A 106 -6.79 6.63 9.58
N GLU A 107 -7.33 6.45 10.79
CA GLU A 107 -7.67 7.54 11.69
C GLU A 107 -6.95 7.38 13.01
N VAL A 108 -6.32 8.45 13.49
CA VAL A 108 -5.69 8.49 14.81
C VAL A 108 -6.28 9.68 15.57
N THR A 109 -6.88 9.40 16.72
CA THR A 109 -7.46 10.46 17.56
C THR A 109 -6.45 11.00 18.56
N PRO A 110 -6.64 12.25 19.06
CA PRO A 110 -5.77 12.80 20.10
C PRO A 110 -5.71 11.96 21.38
N SER A 111 -6.72 11.14 21.64
CA SER A 111 -6.75 10.19 22.77
C SER A 111 -5.96 8.91 22.54
N GLY A 112 -5.26 8.77 21.42
CA GLY A 112 -4.45 7.60 21.06
C GLY A 112 -5.24 6.44 20.45
N LYS A 113 -6.54 6.59 20.25
CA LYS A 113 -7.32 5.55 19.55
C LYS A 113 -7.00 5.59 18.07
N SER A 114 -6.66 4.44 17.51
CA SER A 114 -6.35 4.27 16.10
C SER A 114 -7.35 3.29 15.47
N ARG A 115 -7.87 3.66 14.29
CA ARG A 115 -8.82 2.88 13.51
C ARG A 115 -8.32 2.71 12.09
N ALA A 116 -8.59 1.55 11.51
CA ALA A 116 -8.29 1.23 10.14
C ALA A 116 -9.57 0.87 9.38
N PHE A 117 -9.63 1.23 8.11
CA PHE A 117 -10.78 0.96 7.27
C PHE A 117 -10.31 0.52 5.88
N VAL A 118 -11.06 -0.41 5.29
CA VAL A 118 -11.04 -0.71 3.86
C VAL A 118 -12.40 -0.30 3.32
N ASN A 119 -12.43 0.65 2.40
CA ASN A 119 -13.64 1.36 2.01
C ASN A 119 -14.30 1.95 3.27
N ASP A 120 -15.56 1.65 3.54
CA ASP A 120 -16.26 2.11 4.74
C ASP A 120 -16.25 1.07 5.88
N THR A 121 -15.63 -0.10 5.68
CA THR A 121 -15.63 -1.19 6.64
C THR A 121 -14.44 -1.09 7.60
N PRO A 122 -14.66 -1.02 8.92
CA PRO A 122 -13.60 -1.08 9.91
C PRO A 122 -12.88 -2.42 9.87
N VAL A 123 -11.53 -2.39 9.87
CA VAL A 123 -10.69 -3.60 9.83
C VAL A 123 -9.62 -3.57 10.91
N THR A 124 -9.02 -4.72 11.18
CA THR A 124 -7.81 -4.80 12.01
C THR A 124 -6.59 -4.32 11.21
N LEU A 125 -5.52 -3.91 11.92
CA LEU A 125 -4.26 -3.54 11.27
C LEU A 125 -3.68 -4.69 10.44
N ASN A 126 -3.80 -5.91 10.93
CA ASN A 126 -3.31 -7.09 10.23
C ASN A 126 -3.99 -7.29 8.86
N VAL A 127 -5.31 -7.09 8.78
CA VAL A 127 -6.05 -7.14 7.50
C VAL A 127 -5.59 -6.04 6.56
N LEU A 128 -5.38 -4.83 7.09
CA LEU A 128 -4.89 -3.70 6.31
C LEU A 128 -3.47 -3.95 5.77
N GLU A 129 -2.55 -4.45 6.61
CA GLU A 129 -1.18 -4.82 6.22
C GLU A 129 -1.16 -5.93 5.18
N GLN A 130 -1.97 -6.97 5.33
CA GLN A 130 -2.10 -8.05 4.34
C GLN A 130 -2.60 -7.53 3.00
N LEU A 131 -3.64 -6.69 2.99
CA LEU A 131 -4.15 -6.11 1.74
C LEU A 131 -3.09 -5.22 1.08
N SER A 132 -2.47 -4.33 1.84
CA SER A 132 -1.48 -3.39 1.30
C SER A 132 -0.23 -4.05 0.74
N SER A 133 0.19 -5.21 1.27
CA SER A 133 1.32 -5.97 0.74
C SER A 133 1.10 -6.50 -0.68
N HIS A 134 -0.16 -6.62 -1.11
CA HIS A 134 -0.50 -6.96 -2.50
C HIS A 134 -0.54 -5.75 -3.44
N LEU A 135 -0.59 -4.52 -2.90
CA LEU A 135 -0.85 -3.31 -3.68
C LEU A 135 0.39 -2.47 -3.93
N ILE A 136 1.28 -2.36 -2.95
CA ILE A 136 2.42 -1.46 -3.02
C ILE A 136 3.56 -1.94 -2.14
N ASP A 137 4.78 -1.77 -2.63
CA ASP A 137 6.00 -1.97 -1.86
C ASP A 137 6.70 -0.62 -1.64
N ILE A 138 7.10 -0.35 -0.40
CA ILE A 138 7.77 0.89 -0.02
C ILE A 138 9.22 0.58 0.36
N HIS A 139 10.15 1.02 -0.47
CA HIS A 139 11.57 0.94 -0.17
C HIS A 139 12.06 2.26 0.42
N SER A 140 12.44 2.23 1.70
CA SER A 140 13.11 3.34 2.35
C SER A 140 14.63 3.14 2.36
N GLN A 141 15.38 4.22 2.57
CA GLN A 141 16.85 4.16 2.61
C GLN A 141 17.40 3.27 3.74
N MET A 142 16.58 2.88 4.72
CA MET A 142 16.97 2.11 5.90
C MET A 142 16.43 0.68 5.92
N GLU A 143 15.57 0.28 5.00
CA GLU A 143 15.05 -1.08 4.94
C GLU A 143 15.85 -1.90 3.93
N ASN A 144 16.36 -3.03 4.39
CA ASN A 144 16.98 -4.02 3.51
C ASN A 144 15.92 -4.47 2.51
N ALA A 145 16.19 -4.21 1.25
CA ALA A 145 15.26 -4.51 0.17
C ALA A 145 14.81 -5.98 0.23
N ALA A 146 13.52 -6.21 0.02
CA ALA A 146 12.93 -7.55 -0.11
C ALA A 146 13.69 -8.43 -1.11
N VAL A 147 14.40 -7.80 -2.05
CA VAL A 147 15.31 -8.45 -3.04
C VAL A 147 16.35 -9.37 -2.37
N PHE A 148 16.72 -9.14 -1.12
CA PHE A 148 17.66 -10.00 -0.39
C PHE A 148 16.99 -11.19 0.32
N GLN A 149 15.66 -11.23 0.36
CA GLN A 149 14.92 -12.37 0.91
C GLN A 149 14.87 -13.49 -0.15
N LYS A 150 15.24 -14.70 0.27
CA LYS A 150 15.29 -15.86 -0.63
C LYS A 150 13.93 -16.16 -1.26
N GLU A 151 12.86 -16.01 -0.48
CA GLU A 151 11.47 -16.21 -0.90
C GLU A 151 11.10 -15.28 -2.07
N PHE A 152 11.50 -14.02 -2.01
CA PHE A 152 11.29 -13.04 -3.08
C PHE A 152 12.13 -13.39 -4.32
N GLN A 153 13.39 -13.81 -4.12
CA GLN A 153 14.26 -14.23 -5.22
C GLN A 153 13.67 -15.43 -5.96
N TYR A 154 13.15 -16.43 -5.25
CA TYR A 154 12.47 -17.58 -5.85
C TYR A 154 11.22 -17.14 -6.61
N LEU A 155 10.36 -16.31 -6.03
CA LEU A 155 9.16 -15.79 -6.67
C LEU A 155 9.48 -15.06 -7.98
N VAL A 156 10.54 -14.26 -8.01
CA VAL A 156 10.99 -13.57 -9.23
C VAL A 156 11.48 -14.57 -10.27
N ILE A 157 12.29 -15.55 -9.88
CA ILE A 157 12.82 -16.57 -10.79
C ILE A 157 11.69 -17.41 -11.37
N ASP A 158 10.76 -17.88 -10.54
CA ASP A 158 9.63 -18.71 -10.95
C ASP A 158 8.67 -17.95 -11.87
N SER A 159 8.45 -16.66 -11.59
CA SER A 159 7.65 -15.79 -12.45
C SER A 159 8.32 -15.56 -13.80
N PHE A 160 9.65 -15.38 -13.81
CA PHE A 160 10.41 -15.19 -15.04
C PHE A 160 10.50 -16.47 -15.89
N ALA A 161 10.56 -17.62 -15.21
CA ALA A 161 10.59 -18.95 -15.83
C ALA A 161 9.20 -19.42 -16.29
N ASN A 162 8.13 -18.68 -15.98
CA ASN A 162 6.74 -19.05 -16.30
C ASN A 162 6.33 -20.41 -15.70
N GLN A 163 6.81 -20.72 -14.48
CA GLN A 163 6.66 -22.01 -13.80
C GLN A 163 5.55 -21.99 -12.71
N GLN A 164 4.63 -21.04 -12.74
CA GLN A 164 3.57 -20.89 -11.73
C GLN A 164 2.74 -22.15 -11.51
N ASP A 165 2.46 -22.91 -12.58
CA ASP A 165 1.70 -24.16 -12.48
C ASP A 165 2.49 -25.23 -11.69
N ASN A 166 3.82 -25.27 -11.85
CA ASN A 166 4.68 -26.20 -11.14
C ASN A 166 4.86 -25.81 -9.66
N VAL A 167 4.93 -24.52 -9.35
CA VAL A 167 4.99 -24.00 -7.98
C VAL A 167 3.70 -24.35 -7.23
N THR A 168 2.54 -24.14 -7.85
CA THR A 168 1.24 -24.50 -7.26
C THR A 168 1.10 -26.00 -7.04
N ALA A 169 1.59 -26.83 -7.97
CA ALA A 169 1.60 -28.29 -7.83
C ALA A 169 2.51 -28.73 -6.68
N PHE A 170 3.67 -28.08 -6.50
CA PHE A 170 4.60 -28.36 -5.40
C PHE A 170 4.01 -28.00 -4.03
N GLU A 171 3.38 -26.83 -3.89
CA GLU A 171 2.72 -26.38 -2.66
C GLU A 171 1.56 -27.29 -2.22
N HIS A 172 0.89 -27.95 -3.18
CA HIS A 172 -0.16 -28.93 -2.88
C HIS A 172 0.35 -30.32 -2.46
N THR A 173 1.65 -30.56 -2.61
CA THR A 173 2.23 -31.90 -2.37
C THR A 173 2.95 -31.96 -1.01
N PHE A 174 3.26 -30.83 -0.42
CA PHE A 174 3.95 -30.68 0.87
C PHE A 174 3.18 -29.76 1.82
#